data_6a10d46435a613a24b6fb43172f69ef9
#
_entry.id   6a10d46435a613a24b6fb43172f69ef9
#
_cell.length_a   1.000
_cell.length_b   1.000
_cell.length_c   1.000
_cell.angle_alpha   90.00
_cell.angle_beta   90.00
_cell.angle_gamma   90.00
#
_symmetry.space_group_name_H-M   'P 1'
#
loop_
_entity.id
_entity.type
_entity.pdbx_description
1 polymer ?
#
loop_
_entity_poly.entity_id
_entity_poly.type
_entity_poly.pdbx_seq_one_letter_code
_entity_poly.pdbx_strand_id
1 'polypeptide(L)'
;IKKPNDILIENKKICGILQEVIEYNNDNYLITGLGINTFVAPCNERFISTCLNKHTKKIINNVKIIKNLKIEYEKMINDLNNNNFTYVKNKYI
;
A
#
# COMPACT_ATOMS: atom_id res chain seq x y z
N ILE A 1 -10.52 -16.62 0.04
CA ILE A 1 -10.57 -15.30 0.68
C ILE A 1 -9.53 -14.40 0.09
N LYS A 2 -9.97 -13.27 -0.30
CA LYS A 2 -9.06 -12.22 -0.67
C LYS A 2 -8.37 -11.71 0.59
N LYS A 3 -7.07 -11.84 0.66
CA LYS A 3 -6.33 -11.32 1.79
C LYS A 3 -6.36 -9.80 1.77
N PRO A 4 -6.43 -9.13 2.93
CA PRO A 4 -6.50 -7.67 2.98
C PRO A 4 -5.18 -6.99 2.60
N ASN A 5 -4.27 -7.72 2.00
CA ASN A 5 -2.98 -7.21 1.55
C ASN A 5 -2.92 -6.90 0.05
N ASP A 6 -4.04 -6.98 -0.65
CA ASP A 6 -4.14 -6.57 -2.05
C ASP A 6 -5.03 -5.34 -2.19
N ILE A 7 -4.64 -4.42 -3.04
CA ILE A 7 -5.47 -3.27 -3.41
C ILE A 7 -5.95 -3.47 -4.83
N LEU A 8 -7.26 -3.29 -5.03
CA LEU A 8 -7.92 -3.55 -6.30
C LEU A 8 -8.54 -2.27 -6.86
N ILE A 9 -8.56 -2.16 -8.19
CA ILE A 9 -9.36 -1.19 -8.92
C ILE A 9 -10.21 -1.99 -9.90
N GLU A 10 -11.52 -1.83 -9.85
CA GLU A 10 -12.46 -2.56 -10.69
C GLU A 10 -12.23 -4.07 -10.63
N ASN A 11 -11.99 -4.59 -9.43
CA ASN A 11 -11.68 -6.00 -9.15
C ASN A 11 -10.37 -6.50 -9.76
N LYS A 12 -9.50 -5.60 -10.20
CA LYS A 12 -8.18 -5.94 -10.74
C LYS A 12 -7.10 -5.46 -9.78
N LYS A 13 -6.11 -6.33 -9.53
CA LYS A 13 -5.05 -6.02 -8.59
C LYS A 13 -4.13 -4.92 -9.14
N ILE A 14 -3.93 -3.87 -8.36
CA ILE A 14 -3.02 -2.77 -8.69
C ILE A 14 -1.85 -2.67 -7.73
N CYS A 15 -1.99 -3.19 -6.53
CA CYS A 15 -0.95 -3.12 -5.49
C CYS A 15 -0.98 -4.36 -4.61
N GLY A 16 0.18 -4.88 -4.31
CA GLY A 16 0.36 -5.91 -3.30
C GLY A 16 1.08 -5.33 -2.09
N ILE A 17 0.69 -5.78 -0.90
CA ILE A 17 1.28 -5.34 0.35
C ILE A 17 1.81 -6.57 1.08
N LEU A 18 3.08 -6.53 1.49
CA LEU A 18 3.70 -7.55 2.31
C LEU A 18 4.20 -6.92 3.60
N GLN A 19 3.91 -7.57 4.71
CA GLN A 19 4.36 -7.09 6.02
C GLN A 19 5.04 -8.22 6.76
N GLU A 20 6.14 -7.90 7.43
CA GLU A 20 6.80 -8.84 8.35
C GLU A 20 7.37 -8.09 9.53
N VAL A 21 7.45 -8.78 10.66
CA VAL A 21 8.09 -8.26 11.87
C VAL A 21 9.45 -8.89 11.99
N ILE A 22 10.47 -8.05 12.15
CA ILE A 22 11.84 -8.51 12.40
C ILE A 22 12.31 -7.99 13.75
N GLU A 23 13.20 -8.75 14.39
CA GLU A 23 13.87 -8.34 15.63
C GLU A 23 15.30 -7.94 15.32
N TYR A 24 15.70 -6.78 15.83
CA TYR A 24 17.05 -6.28 15.67
C TYR A 24 17.42 -5.47 16.91
N ASN A 25 18.56 -5.79 17.55
CA ASN A 25 19.01 -5.14 18.78
C ASN A 25 17.93 -5.08 19.89
N ASN A 26 17.20 -6.18 20.07
CA ASN A 26 16.11 -6.32 21.05
C ASN A 26 14.88 -5.46 20.78
N ASP A 27 14.80 -4.81 19.63
CA ASP A 27 13.63 -4.07 19.19
C ASP A 27 12.92 -4.82 18.05
N ASN A 28 11.61 -4.65 18.00
CA ASN A 28 10.81 -5.21 16.91
C ASN A 28 10.51 -4.13 15.88
N TYR A 29 10.70 -4.48 14.61
CA TYR A 29 10.44 -3.59 13.49
C TYR A 29 9.41 -4.20 12.58
N LEU A 30 8.44 -3.42 12.16
CA LEU A 30 7.50 -3.80 11.11
C LEU A 30 8.03 -3.31 9.78
N ILE A 31 8.28 -4.25 8.87
CA ILE A 31 8.68 -3.92 7.51
C ILE A 31 7.47 -4.09 6.61
N THR A 32 7.11 -3.04 5.89
CA THR A 32 6.01 -3.06 4.94
C THR A 32 6.55 -2.85 3.53
N GLY A 33 6.34 -3.84 2.67
CA GLY A 33 6.67 -3.76 1.26
C GLY A 33 5.42 -3.49 0.43
N LEU A 34 5.51 -2.53 -0.49
CA LEU A 34 4.42 -2.18 -1.39
C LEU A 34 4.88 -2.41 -2.83
N GLY A 35 4.12 -3.20 -3.59
CA GLY A 35 4.33 -3.36 -5.01
C GLY A 35 3.18 -2.71 -5.78
N ILE A 36 3.43 -1.54 -6.36
CA ILE A 36 2.42 -0.78 -7.10
C ILE A 36 2.67 -0.88 -8.58
N ASN A 37 1.66 -1.30 -9.34
CA ASN A 37 1.75 -1.33 -10.80
C ASN A 37 1.44 0.06 -11.34
N THR A 38 2.45 0.76 -11.84
CA THR A 38 2.27 2.12 -12.35
C THR A 38 2.05 2.15 -13.85
N PHE A 39 2.96 1.57 -14.63
CA PHE A 39 2.90 1.64 -16.11
C PHE A 39 2.53 0.33 -16.77
N VAL A 40 2.81 -0.81 -16.13
CA VAL A 40 2.62 -2.14 -16.69
C VAL A 40 1.86 -3.01 -15.72
N ALA A 41 0.89 -3.76 -16.22
CA ALA A 41 0.18 -4.77 -15.46
C ALA A 41 0.82 -6.14 -15.75
N PRO A 42 1.36 -6.83 -14.74
CA PRO A 42 1.95 -8.15 -14.97
C PRO A 42 0.87 -9.18 -15.32
N CYS A 43 1.23 -10.13 -16.18
CA CYS A 43 0.37 -11.27 -16.46
C CYS A 43 0.50 -12.29 -15.33
N ASN A 44 -0.64 -12.72 -14.80
CA ASN A 44 -0.68 -13.74 -13.77
C ASN A 44 -1.94 -14.57 -13.94
N GLU A 45 -1.80 -15.90 -13.88
CA GLU A 45 -2.92 -16.82 -14.04
C GLU A 45 -3.86 -16.83 -12.84
N ARG A 46 -3.37 -16.42 -11.66
CA ARG A 46 -4.12 -16.49 -10.41
C ARG A 46 -5.03 -15.29 -10.18
N PHE A 47 -4.74 -14.15 -10.80
CA PHE A 47 -5.53 -12.94 -10.61
C PHE A 47 -5.38 -12.01 -11.82
N ILE A 48 -6.35 -11.15 -11.97
CA ILE A 48 -6.32 -10.10 -13.02
C ILE A 48 -5.66 -8.87 -12.42
N SER A 49 -4.67 -8.32 -13.14
CA SER A 49 -3.92 -7.14 -12.72
C SER A 49 -4.24 -5.95 -13.60
N THR A 50 -4.03 -4.76 -13.04
CA THR A 50 -4.10 -3.51 -13.78
C THR A 50 -2.94 -2.60 -13.34
N CYS A 51 -2.85 -1.43 -13.92
CA CYS A 51 -1.82 -0.45 -13.57
C CYS A 51 -2.41 0.96 -13.61
N LEU A 52 -1.74 1.89 -12.93
CA LEU A 52 -2.25 3.26 -12.76
C LEU A 52 -2.50 3.97 -14.08
N ASN A 53 -1.61 3.82 -15.07
CA ASN A 53 -1.76 4.56 -16.32
C ASN A 53 -2.97 4.15 -17.13
N LYS A 54 -3.63 3.04 -16.82
CA LYS A 54 -4.90 2.65 -17.44
C LYS A 54 -6.10 3.37 -16.82
N HIS A 55 -5.94 3.98 -15.67
CA HIS A 55 -7.04 4.57 -14.90
C HIS A 55 -6.95 6.09 -14.77
N THR A 56 -5.91 6.72 -15.28
CA THR A 56 -5.75 8.16 -15.21
C THR A 56 -5.10 8.69 -16.49
N LYS A 57 -5.47 9.93 -16.83
CA LYS A 57 -4.80 10.68 -17.91
C LYS A 57 -3.67 11.55 -17.41
N LYS A 58 -3.47 11.62 -16.09
CA LYS A 58 -2.39 12.39 -15.48
C LYS A 58 -1.05 11.71 -15.75
N ILE A 59 0.00 12.53 -15.82
CA ILE A 59 1.36 12.01 -15.93
C ILE A 59 1.73 11.34 -14.61
N ILE A 60 2.16 10.09 -14.70
CA ILE A 60 2.55 9.30 -13.53
C ILE A 60 4.05 9.52 -13.29
N ASN A 61 4.38 9.89 -12.06
CA ASN A 61 5.76 10.07 -11.60
C ASN A 61 5.98 9.19 -10.38
N ASN A 62 6.78 8.13 -10.54
CA ASN A 62 7.01 7.17 -9.47
C ASN A 62 7.67 7.78 -8.24
N VAL A 63 8.59 8.72 -8.42
CA VAL A 63 9.24 9.41 -7.30
C VAL A 63 8.23 10.20 -6.49
N LYS A 64 7.33 10.90 -7.16
CA LYS A 64 6.27 11.68 -6.51
C LYS A 64 5.31 10.77 -5.74
N ILE A 65 4.96 9.62 -6.32
CA ILE A 65 4.11 8.63 -5.65
C ILE A 65 4.77 8.14 -4.36
N ILE A 66 6.05 7.80 -4.41
CA ILE A 66 6.80 7.33 -3.23
C ILE A 66 6.84 8.39 -2.15
N LYS A 67 7.09 9.65 -2.51
CA LYS A 67 7.10 10.75 -1.55
C LYS A 67 5.75 10.95 -0.89
N ASN A 68 4.67 10.91 -1.67
CA ASN A 68 3.31 11.05 -1.14
C ASN A 68 2.94 9.87 -0.23
N LEU A 69 3.30 8.66 -0.59
CA LEU A 69 3.08 7.48 0.26
C LEU A 69 3.79 7.61 1.60
N LYS A 70 5.03 8.10 1.59
CA LYS A 70 5.78 8.32 2.83
C LYS A 70 5.06 9.31 3.74
N ILE A 71 4.60 10.42 3.19
CA ILE A 71 3.89 11.45 3.95
C ILE A 71 2.60 10.87 4.56
N GLU A 72 1.80 10.18 3.77
CA GLU A 72 0.54 9.60 4.24
C GLU A 72 0.76 8.50 5.27
N TYR A 73 1.79 7.67 5.07
CA TYR A 73 2.13 6.63 6.03
C TYR A 73 2.57 7.21 7.38
N GLU A 74 3.40 8.25 7.36
CA GLU A 74 3.85 8.94 8.57
C GLU A 74 2.68 9.58 9.33
N LYS A 75 1.73 10.16 8.61
CA LYS A 75 0.50 10.69 9.22
C LYS A 75 -0.30 9.60 9.93
N MET A 76 -0.45 8.46 9.28
CA MET A 76 -1.17 7.33 9.88
C MET A 76 -0.47 6.84 11.14
N ILE A 77 0.84 6.71 11.13
CA ILE A 77 1.61 6.28 12.29
C ILE A 77 1.50 7.29 13.44
N ASN A 78 1.56 8.58 13.15
CA ASN A 78 1.35 9.61 14.16
C ASN A 78 -0.06 9.55 14.77
N ASP A 79 -1.07 9.32 13.94
CA ASP A 79 -2.44 9.15 14.43
C ASP A 79 -2.57 7.93 15.33
N LEU A 80 -1.91 6.83 14.96
CA LEU A 80 -1.92 5.61 15.76
C LEU A 80 -1.23 5.81 17.12
N ASN A 81 -0.14 6.56 17.16
CA ASN A 81 0.59 6.84 18.40
C ASN A 81 -0.14 7.81 19.32
N ASN A 82 -0.91 8.75 18.77
CA ASN A 82 -1.58 9.82 19.52
C ASN A 82 -3.06 9.51 19.80
N ASN A 83 -3.62 8.47 19.19
CA ASN A 83 -5.03 8.12 19.30
C ASN A 83 -5.18 6.61 19.50
N ASN A 84 -6.40 6.16 19.78
CA ASN A 84 -6.65 4.74 19.91
C ASN A 84 -6.84 4.08 18.54
N PHE A 85 -6.82 2.74 18.54
CA PHE A 85 -6.97 1.96 17.32
C PHE A 85 -8.31 2.22 16.61
N THR A 86 -9.38 2.42 17.37
CA THR A 86 -10.70 2.69 16.80
C THR A 86 -10.71 3.96 15.96
N TYR A 87 -10.05 5.01 16.43
CA TYR A 87 -9.91 6.26 15.67
C TYR A 87 -9.20 6.03 14.34
N VAL A 88 -8.08 5.32 14.36
CA VAL A 88 -7.29 5.04 13.16
C VAL A 88 -8.08 4.17 12.19
N LYS A 89 -8.76 3.15 12.68
CA LYS A 89 -9.60 2.28 11.87
C LYS A 89 -10.69 3.08 11.14
N ASN A 90 -11.37 3.96 11.84
CA ASN A 90 -12.46 4.75 11.26
C ASN A 90 -11.97 5.77 10.24
N LYS A 91 -10.74 6.27 10.39
CA LYS A 91 -10.18 7.27 9.48
C LYS A 91 -9.60 6.63 8.20
N TYR A 92 -8.94 5.47 8.29
CA TYR A 92 -8.15 4.89 7.20
C TYR A 92 -8.71 3.60 6.60
N ILE A 93 -9.61 2.95 7.28
CA ILE A 93 -10.24 1.71 6.83
C ILE A 93 -11.75 1.88 6.72
#